data_9f4e4533070a480d629640bc957b4f29
#
_entry.id   9f4e4533070a480d629640bc957b4f29
#
_cell.length_a   1.000
_cell.length_b   1.000
_cell.length_c   1.000
_cell.angle_alpha   90.00
_cell.angle_beta   90.00
_cell.angle_gamma   90.00
#
_symmetry.space_group_name_H-M   'P 1'
#
loop_
_entity.id
_entity.type
_entity.pdbx_description
1 polymer ?
#
loop_
_entity_poly.entity_id
_entity_poly.type
_entity_poly.pdbx_seq_one_letter_code
_entity_poly.pdbx_strand_id
1 'polypeptide(L)'
;MRFANAKGGGPLTAVRGVSFSVRDAEVVSLIGPTGCGKSTLLNIGSGLTVPSEGAAFVDGERVAGPNAQVAFMLQKDLLLPWRTVAENVMFGVEIQGLPVKERKRRAENLLANFKLAEFSGHYPHQLSGGMRQRVALPRTLAVDPHVLLLDEPFSAVDAQTRMVLQHDLAQTLKAANKTALLITHDLAEAVTLSDRVLVMSRRPGTIIDEIAIDLPQRDNPMARRRDARFGDYVAQLMDRLDIAHVVLESEAELAK
;
A
#
# COMPACT_ATOMS: atom_id res chain seq x y z
N MET A 1 -12.68 -15.23 -3.94
CA MET A 1 -12.36 -14.83 -5.33
C MET A 1 -11.72 -15.98 -6.07
N ARG A 2 -12.28 -16.35 -7.22
CA ARG A 2 -11.82 -17.47 -8.07
C ARG A 2 -11.42 -16.96 -9.45
N PHE A 3 -10.32 -17.45 -9.97
CA PHE A 3 -9.84 -17.12 -11.33
C PHE A 3 -9.91 -18.35 -12.22
N ALA A 4 -10.18 -18.16 -13.51
CA ALA A 4 -10.05 -19.24 -14.50
C ALA A 4 -8.58 -19.69 -14.58
N ASN A 5 -8.35 -21.01 -14.62
CA ASN A 5 -7.00 -21.54 -14.72
C ASN A 5 -6.61 -21.63 -16.20
N ALA A 6 -5.66 -20.81 -16.64
CA ALA A 6 -5.18 -20.78 -18.03
C ALA A 6 -4.47 -22.07 -18.49
N LYS A 7 -4.12 -22.99 -17.58
CA LYS A 7 -3.36 -24.23 -17.87
C LYS A 7 -4.23 -25.51 -17.88
N GLY A 8 -5.57 -25.38 -17.95
CA GLY A 8 -6.46 -26.53 -17.99
C GLY A 8 -6.52 -27.27 -16.65
N GLY A 9 -7.28 -26.76 -15.72
CA GLY A 9 -7.58 -27.32 -14.40
C GLY A 9 -8.76 -26.56 -13.81
N GLY A 10 -9.29 -26.99 -12.67
CA GLY A 10 -10.37 -26.29 -11.99
C GLY A 10 -10.02 -24.84 -11.62
N PRO A 11 -11.01 -23.99 -11.30
CA PRO A 11 -10.79 -22.59 -10.99
C PRO A 11 -9.83 -22.41 -9.81
N LEU A 12 -8.87 -21.50 -9.94
CA LEU A 12 -7.91 -21.17 -8.88
C LEU A 12 -8.55 -20.24 -7.86
N THR A 13 -8.70 -20.69 -6.61
CA THR A 13 -9.16 -19.83 -5.52
C THR A 13 -8.00 -19.01 -4.96
N ALA A 14 -8.01 -17.70 -5.17
CA ALA A 14 -6.97 -16.80 -4.64
C ALA A 14 -7.25 -16.45 -3.18
N VAL A 15 -8.47 -16.01 -2.87
CA VAL A 15 -8.91 -15.66 -1.49
C VAL A 15 -10.25 -16.29 -1.19
N ARG A 16 -10.48 -16.69 0.09
CA ARG A 16 -11.72 -17.33 0.55
C ARG A 16 -12.09 -16.79 1.93
N GLY A 17 -13.38 -16.45 2.09
CA GLY A 17 -13.94 -16.10 3.42
C GLY A 17 -13.22 -14.92 4.08
N VAL A 18 -12.75 -13.96 3.29
CA VAL A 18 -12.10 -12.74 3.81
C VAL A 18 -13.17 -11.71 4.10
N SER A 19 -13.21 -11.23 5.35
CA SER A 19 -14.08 -10.15 5.79
C SER A 19 -13.32 -9.29 6.79
N PHE A 20 -13.23 -8.00 6.54
CA PHE A 20 -12.62 -7.00 7.42
C PHE A 20 -13.17 -5.62 7.09
N SER A 21 -12.97 -4.68 7.99
CA SER A 21 -13.29 -3.27 7.78
C SER A 21 -12.09 -2.40 8.11
N VAL A 22 -12.01 -1.23 7.49
CA VAL A 22 -11.05 -0.16 7.82
C VAL A 22 -11.88 1.04 8.23
N ARG A 23 -11.61 1.60 9.41
CA ARG A 23 -12.33 2.75 9.96
C ARG A 23 -11.85 4.04 9.28
N ASP A 24 -12.66 5.07 9.39
CA ASP A 24 -12.24 6.39 8.92
C ASP A 24 -10.95 6.86 9.62
N ALA A 25 -10.04 7.47 8.85
CA ALA A 25 -8.70 7.90 9.26
C ALA A 25 -7.79 6.79 9.84
N GLU A 26 -8.18 5.51 9.73
CA GLU A 26 -7.37 4.37 10.15
C GLU A 26 -6.37 3.98 9.03
N VAL A 27 -5.17 3.58 9.42
CA VAL A 27 -4.21 2.92 8.54
C VAL A 27 -4.09 1.46 8.94
N VAL A 28 -4.44 0.58 8.01
CA VAL A 28 -4.37 -0.87 8.20
C VAL A 28 -3.33 -1.45 7.25
N SER A 29 -2.42 -2.25 7.77
CA SER A 29 -1.52 -3.04 6.93
C SER A 29 -2.06 -4.45 6.72
N LEU A 30 -1.85 -4.99 5.52
CA LEU A 30 -2.15 -6.36 5.15
C LEU A 30 -0.84 -7.08 4.82
N ILE A 31 -0.47 -8.04 5.65
CA ILE A 31 0.75 -8.85 5.48
C ILE A 31 0.40 -10.31 5.20
N GLY A 32 1.34 -11.05 4.65
CA GLY A 32 1.16 -12.47 4.35
C GLY A 32 2.10 -12.94 3.25
N PRO A 33 2.19 -14.25 3.01
CA PRO A 33 3.08 -14.84 2.03
C PRO A 33 2.84 -14.32 0.60
N THR A 34 3.88 -14.39 -0.24
CA THR A 34 3.75 -14.03 -1.65
C THR A 34 2.70 -14.90 -2.34
N GLY A 35 1.84 -14.26 -3.14
CA GLY A 35 0.79 -14.96 -3.88
C GLY A 35 -0.42 -15.40 -3.06
N CYS A 36 -0.57 -15.01 -1.79
CA CYS A 36 -1.74 -15.35 -0.99
C CYS A 36 -3.02 -14.57 -1.35
N GLY A 37 -2.92 -13.52 -2.19
CA GLY A 37 -4.09 -12.78 -2.69
C GLY A 37 -4.23 -11.36 -2.16
N LYS A 38 -3.21 -10.76 -1.53
CA LYS A 38 -3.24 -9.37 -1.01
C LYS A 38 -3.61 -8.36 -2.10
N SER A 39 -2.88 -8.32 -3.21
CA SER A 39 -3.18 -7.43 -4.35
C SER A 39 -4.55 -7.70 -4.98
N THR A 40 -5.06 -8.94 -4.88
CA THR A 40 -6.43 -9.27 -5.32
C THR A 40 -7.45 -8.52 -4.48
N LEU A 41 -7.25 -8.41 -3.16
CA LEU A 41 -8.14 -7.65 -2.28
C LEU A 41 -8.10 -6.15 -2.59
N LEU A 42 -6.92 -5.59 -2.87
CA LEU A 42 -6.83 -4.18 -3.30
C LEU A 42 -7.52 -3.94 -4.64
N ASN A 43 -7.35 -4.86 -5.62
CA ASN A 43 -8.06 -4.78 -6.90
C ASN A 43 -9.58 -4.82 -6.73
N ILE A 44 -10.09 -5.59 -5.76
CA ILE A 44 -11.52 -5.61 -5.43
C ILE A 44 -11.92 -4.29 -4.76
N GLY A 45 -11.15 -3.81 -3.77
CA GLY A 45 -11.41 -2.56 -3.07
C GLY A 45 -11.35 -1.32 -3.97
N SER A 46 -10.50 -1.34 -5.01
CA SER A 46 -10.41 -0.26 -6.01
C SER A 46 -11.47 -0.32 -7.12
N GLY A 47 -12.24 -1.42 -7.19
CA GLY A 47 -13.22 -1.63 -8.26
C GLY A 47 -12.63 -2.12 -9.59
N LEU A 48 -11.32 -2.39 -9.65
CA LEU A 48 -10.69 -2.95 -10.86
C LEU A 48 -11.08 -4.41 -11.11
N THR A 49 -11.53 -5.12 -10.08
CA THR A 49 -11.96 -6.50 -10.18
C THR A 49 -13.24 -6.73 -9.38
N VAL A 50 -14.24 -7.31 -10.02
CA VAL A 50 -15.47 -7.72 -9.34
C VAL A 50 -15.23 -9.03 -8.60
N PRO A 51 -15.56 -9.15 -7.29
CA PRO A 51 -15.39 -10.38 -6.56
C PRO A 51 -16.36 -11.47 -7.06
N SER A 52 -15.93 -12.74 -7.07
CA SER A 52 -16.80 -13.88 -7.46
C SER A 52 -17.95 -14.09 -6.49
N GLU A 53 -17.78 -13.74 -5.23
CA GLU A 53 -18.75 -13.82 -4.15
C GLU A 53 -18.46 -12.70 -3.14
N GLY A 54 -19.50 -12.19 -2.45
CA GLY A 54 -19.36 -11.07 -1.53
C GLY A 54 -19.33 -9.72 -2.22
N ALA A 55 -18.88 -8.68 -1.51
CA ALA A 55 -18.76 -7.32 -2.02
C ALA A 55 -17.74 -6.52 -1.20
N ALA A 56 -17.19 -5.46 -1.81
CA ALA A 56 -16.49 -4.39 -1.10
C ALA A 56 -17.39 -3.16 -1.01
N PHE A 57 -17.17 -2.37 0.02
CA PHE A 57 -17.89 -1.13 0.27
C PHE A 57 -16.89 -0.02 0.63
N VAL A 58 -17.15 1.20 0.18
CA VAL A 58 -16.45 2.42 0.60
C VAL A 58 -17.52 3.43 1.00
N ASP A 59 -17.43 3.99 2.21
CA ASP A 59 -18.42 4.92 2.78
C ASP A 59 -19.87 4.38 2.72
N GLY A 60 -20.05 3.06 2.92
CA GLY A 60 -21.34 2.39 2.84
C GLY A 60 -21.85 2.11 1.43
N GLU A 61 -21.19 2.61 0.40
CA GLU A 61 -21.54 2.36 -1.01
C GLU A 61 -20.80 1.14 -1.55
N ARG A 62 -21.53 0.30 -2.30
CA ARG A 62 -20.95 -0.90 -2.92
C ARG A 62 -19.99 -0.50 -4.05
N VAL A 63 -18.79 -1.04 -4.01
CA VAL A 63 -17.80 -0.87 -5.07
C VAL A 63 -18.19 -1.75 -6.26
N ALA A 64 -18.74 -1.13 -7.29
CA ALA A 64 -19.13 -1.78 -8.56
C ALA A 64 -18.12 -1.50 -9.69
N GLY A 65 -17.21 -0.56 -9.50
CA GLY A 65 -16.16 -0.16 -10.43
C GLY A 65 -15.25 0.91 -9.81
N PRO A 66 -14.25 1.40 -10.54
CA PRO A 66 -13.42 2.51 -10.07
C PRO A 66 -14.26 3.73 -9.72
N ASN A 67 -13.93 4.41 -8.61
CA ASN A 67 -14.62 5.61 -8.16
C ASN A 67 -13.62 6.68 -7.67
N ALA A 68 -14.08 7.93 -7.56
CA ALA A 68 -13.24 9.07 -7.21
C ALA A 68 -12.79 9.10 -5.73
N GLN A 69 -13.43 8.32 -4.85
CA GLN A 69 -13.11 8.28 -3.42
C GLN A 69 -11.89 7.42 -3.12
N VAL A 70 -11.51 6.53 -4.05
CA VAL A 70 -10.43 5.57 -3.89
C VAL A 70 -9.30 5.88 -4.84
N ALA A 71 -8.08 6.03 -4.33
CA ALA A 71 -6.89 6.03 -5.15
C ALA A 71 -6.06 4.78 -4.88
N PHE A 72 -5.56 4.17 -5.95
CA PHE A 72 -4.79 2.94 -5.88
C PHE A 72 -3.37 3.14 -6.44
N MET A 73 -2.38 2.98 -5.57
CA MET A 73 -0.98 2.88 -5.95
C MET A 73 -0.62 1.41 -6.15
N LEU A 74 -0.37 1.04 -7.39
CA LEU A 74 0.05 -0.31 -7.76
C LEU A 74 1.53 -0.54 -7.41
N GLN A 75 1.93 -1.79 -7.25
CA GLN A 75 3.31 -2.19 -6.98
C GLN A 75 4.31 -1.64 -8.01
N LYS A 76 3.92 -1.62 -9.30
CA LYS A 76 4.70 -0.96 -10.36
C LYS A 76 4.34 0.52 -10.41
N ASP A 77 5.34 1.38 -10.66
CA ASP A 77 5.15 2.83 -10.72
C ASP A 77 4.16 3.29 -11.81
N LEU A 78 4.11 2.60 -12.95
CA LEU A 78 3.23 2.86 -14.09
C LEU A 78 3.12 4.34 -14.46
N LEU A 79 4.24 5.06 -14.39
CA LEU A 79 4.30 6.44 -14.86
C LEU A 79 4.10 6.48 -16.38
N LEU A 80 3.39 7.50 -16.85
CA LEU A 80 3.20 7.75 -18.27
C LEU A 80 4.54 8.22 -18.88
N PRO A 81 5.18 7.42 -19.74
CA PRO A 81 6.55 7.68 -20.17
C PRO A 81 6.70 8.93 -21.05
N TRP A 82 5.61 9.40 -21.65
CA TRP A 82 5.53 10.62 -22.48
C TRP A 82 5.15 11.88 -21.70
N ARG A 83 4.96 11.78 -20.38
CA ARG A 83 4.67 12.91 -19.48
C ARG A 83 5.84 13.14 -18.54
N THR A 84 6.08 14.40 -18.20
CA THR A 84 7.02 14.78 -17.15
C THR A 84 6.53 14.32 -15.77
N VAL A 85 7.39 14.42 -14.76
CA VAL A 85 7.06 14.15 -13.36
C VAL A 85 5.84 15.00 -12.92
N ALA A 86 5.88 16.31 -13.15
CA ALA A 86 4.77 17.19 -12.79
C ALA A 86 3.47 16.80 -13.51
N GLU A 87 3.55 16.51 -14.81
CA GLU A 87 2.38 16.08 -15.58
C GLU A 87 1.84 14.71 -15.17
N ASN A 88 2.70 13.78 -14.72
CA ASN A 88 2.26 12.53 -14.11
C ASN A 88 1.49 12.77 -12.82
N VAL A 89 1.98 13.66 -11.94
CA VAL A 89 1.29 14.01 -10.70
C VAL A 89 -0.06 14.70 -10.97
N MET A 90 -0.12 15.57 -11.99
CA MET A 90 -1.35 16.26 -12.39
C MET A 90 -2.37 15.37 -13.08
N PHE A 91 -1.99 14.18 -13.58
CA PHE A 91 -2.83 13.38 -14.47
C PHE A 91 -4.21 13.04 -13.90
N GLY A 92 -4.27 12.57 -12.66
CA GLY A 92 -5.55 12.21 -12.02
C GLY A 92 -6.48 13.43 -11.83
N VAL A 93 -5.91 14.55 -11.38
CA VAL A 93 -6.71 15.80 -11.20
C VAL A 93 -7.09 16.46 -12.54
N GLU A 94 -6.36 16.16 -13.61
CA GLU A 94 -6.76 16.54 -14.98
C GLU A 94 -8.02 15.80 -15.41
N ILE A 95 -8.10 14.48 -15.12
CA ILE A 95 -9.27 13.66 -15.39
C ILE A 95 -10.49 14.13 -14.56
N GLN A 96 -10.24 14.57 -13.32
CA GLN A 96 -11.30 15.18 -12.47
C GLN A 96 -11.79 16.56 -12.99
N GLY A 97 -11.17 17.11 -14.04
CA GLY A 97 -11.57 18.39 -14.63
C GLY A 97 -11.15 19.62 -13.82
N LEU A 98 -10.20 19.52 -12.88
CA LEU A 98 -9.75 20.68 -12.11
C LEU A 98 -9.13 21.76 -13.02
N PRO A 99 -9.27 23.06 -12.68
CA PRO A 99 -8.60 24.14 -13.40
C PRO A 99 -7.07 23.98 -13.42
N VAL A 100 -6.42 24.36 -14.52
CA VAL A 100 -4.97 24.20 -14.73
C VAL A 100 -4.15 24.82 -13.59
N LYS A 101 -4.56 25.98 -13.08
CA LYS A 101 -3.88 26.67 -11.96
C LYS A 101 -3.89 25.81 -10.69
N GLU A 102 -5.03 25.18 -10.39
CA GLU A 102 -5.18 24.32 -9.20
C GLU A 102 -4.39 23.03 -9.36
N ARG A 103 -4.42 22.39 -10.55
CA ARG A 103 -3.61 21.20 -10.83
C ARG A 103 -2.12 21.45 -10.59
N LYS A 104 -1.59 22.57 -11.13
CA LYS A 104 -0.20 22.97 -10.95
C LYS A 104 0.13 23.19 -9.48
N ARG A 105 -0.69 23.97 -8.77
CA ARG A 105 -0.50 24.23 -7.33
C ARG A 105 -0.44 22.95 -6.49
N ARG A 106 -1.35 21.99 -6.74
CA ARG A 106 -1.35 20.69 -6.04
C ARG A 106 -0.10 19.88 -6.35
N ALA A 107 0.29 19.79 -7.61
CA ALA A 107 1.47 19.05 -8.02
C ALA A 107 2.75 19.67 -7.43
N GLU A 108 2.91 20.98 -7.47
CA GLU A 108 4.05 21.71 -6.89
C GLU A 108 4.17 21.44 -5.39
N ASN A 109 3.06 21.55 -4.64
CA ASN A 109 3.05 21.29 -3.20
C ASN A 109 3.42 19.84 -2.87
N LEU A 110 2.84 18.87 -3.57
CA LEU A 110 3.15 17.45 -3.37
C LEU A 110 4.60 17.14 -3.74
N LEU A 111 5.08 17.63 -4.87
CA LEU A 111 6.47 17.41 -5.29
C LEU A 111 7.46 18.04 -4.29
N ALA A 112 7.15 19.20 -3.72
CA ALA A 112 7.97 19.81 -2.67
C ALA A 112 7.98 18.95 -1.39
N ASN A 113 6.81 18.49 -0.91
CA ASN A 113 6.69 17.65 0.28
C ASN A 113 7.46 16.32 0.14
N PHE A 114 7.44 15.72 -1.06
CA PHE A 114 8.16 14.49 -1.36
C PHE A 114 9.59 14.70 -1.90
N LYS A 115 10.13 15.94 -1.80
CA LYS A 115 11.51 16.30 -2.23
C LYS A 115 11.80 15.93 -3.69
N LEU A 116 10.84 16.19 -4.57
CA LEU A 116 10.90 15.91 -6.01
C LEU A 116 10.77 17.17 -6.87
N ALA A 117 10.75 18.36 -6.26
CA ALA A 117 10.53 19.64 -6.98
C ALA A 117 11.55 19.88 -8.10
N GLU A 118 12.83 19.57 -7.86
CA GLU A 118 13.91 19.71 -8.85
C GLU A 118 13.76 18.77 -10.05
N PHE A 119 13.03 17.67 -9.91
CA PHE A 119 12.78 16.69 -10.97
C PHE A 119 11.45 16.92 -11.70
N SER A 120 10.71 17.98 -11.40
CA SER A 120 9.35 18.24 -11.93
C SER A 120 9.28 18.21 -13.46
N GLY A 121 10.30 18.70 -14.14
CA GLY A 121 10.41 18.70 -15.60
C GLY A 121 11.02 17.45 -16.23
N HIS A 122 11.48 16.47 -15.43
CA HIS A 122 12.10 15.24 -15.94
C HIS A 122 11.03 14.25 -16.42
N TYR A 123 11.43 13.43 -17.39
CA TYR A 123 10.62 12.29 -17.84
C TYR A 123 10.95 11.01 -17.07
N PRO A 124 10.06 10.01 -16.99
CA PRO A 124 10.30 8.77 -16.25
C PRO A 124 11.60 8.03 -16.60
N HIS A 125 12.00 8.05 -17.86
CA HIS A 125 13.25 7.41 -18.32
C HIS A 125 14.53 8.09 -17.80
N GLN A 126 14.44 9.31 -17.29
CA GLN A 126 15.55 10.06 -16.70
C GLN A 126 15.70 9.81 -15.20
N LEU A 127 14.77 9.02 -14.61
CA LEU A 127 14.72 8.75 -13.18
C LEU A 127 15.21 7.34 -12.86
N SER A 128 15.80 7.15 -11.68
CA SER A 128 16.03 5.81 -11.14
C SER A 128 14.72 5.09 -10.81
N GLY A 129 14.75 3.75 -10.66
CA GLY A 129 13.57 2.97 -10.28
C GLY A 129 12.93 3.46 -8.97
N GLY A 130 13.75 3.72 -7.96
CA GLY A 130 13.29 4.27 -6.69
C GLY A 130 12.68 5.67 -6.82
N MET A 131 13.24 6.53 -7.67
CA MET A 131 12.66 7.85 -7.93
C MET A 131 11.30 7.75 -8.62
N ARG A 132 11.13 6.85 -9.60
CA ARG A 132 9.82 6.62 -10.22
C ARG A 132 8.78 6.17 -9.20
N GLN A 133 9.15 5.25 -8.30
CA GLN A 133 8.27 4.84 -7.20
C GLN A 133 7.88 6.03 -6.30
N ARG A 134 8.84 6.92 -5.99
CA ARG A 134 8.56 8.16 -5.23
C ARG A 134 7.58 9.08 -5.93
N VAL A 135 7.60 9.17 -7.26
CA VAL A 135 6.64 10.00 -8.05
C VAL A 135 5.24 9.38 -8.05
N ALA A 136 5.12 8.05 -8.01
CA ALA A 136 3.82 7.37 -7.99
C ALA A 136 2.99 7.74 -6.74
N LEU A 137 3.63 7.99 -5.60
CA LEU A 137 2.94 8.35 -4.36
C LEU A 137 2.29 9.75 -4.42
N PRO A 138 3.00 10.86 -4.76
CA PRO A 138 2.36 12.15 -5.04
C PRO A 138 1.26 12.09 -6.09
N ARG A 139 1.43 11.31 -7.16
CA ARG A 139 0.39 11.10 -8.18
C ARG A 139 -0.88 10.52 -7.58
N THR A 140 -0.75 9.54 -6.70
CA THR A 140 -1.87 8.90 -6.02
C THR A 140 -2.55 9.85 -5.04
N LEU A 141 -1.79 10.68 -4.33
CA LEU A 141 -2.30 11.66 -3.38
C LEU A 141 -2.93 12.89 -4.05
N ALA A 142 -2.53 13.22 -5.28
CA ALA A 142 -2.97 14.44 -5.96
C ALA A 142 -4.50 14.50 -6.18
N VAL A 143 -5.14 13.36 -6.38
CA VAL A 143 -6.60 13.28 -6.56
C VAL A 143 -7.40 13.48 -5.28
N ASP A 144 -6.72 13.65 -4.13
CA ASP A 144 -7.30 13.89 -2.82
C ASP A 144 -8.35 12.83 -2.40
N PRO A 145 -8.03 11.53 -2.47
CA PRO A 145 -8.99 10.47 -2.20
C PRO A 145 -9.34 10.40 -0.72
N HIS A 146 -10.49 9.81 -0.37
CA HIS A 146 -10.82 9.43 1.01
C HIS A 146 -10.02 8.20 1.45
N VAL A 147 -9.89 7.21 0.56
CA VAL A 147 -9.23 5.94 0.81
C VAL A 147 -8.03 5.75 -0.11
N LEU A 148 -6.88 5.44 0.46
CA LEU A 148 -5.68 5.05 -0.26
C LEU A 148 -5.48 3.53 -0.18
N LEU A 149 -5.34 2.90 -1.32
CA LEU A 149 -4.90 1.52 -1.44
C LEU A 149 -3.45 1.52 -1.93
N LEU A 150 -2.54 0.97 -1.15
CA LEU A 150 -1.10 1.05 -1.41
C LEU A 150 -0.52 -0.38 -1.49
N ASP A 151 -0.08 -0.79 -2.68
CA ASP A 151 0.50 -2.13 -2.91
C ASP A 151 2.03 -2.01 -2.94
N GLU A 152 2.68 -2.39 -1.85
CA GLU A 152 4.14 -2.35 -1.65
C GLU A 152 4.80 -1.02 -2.06
N PRO A 153 4.36 0.13 -1.52
CA PRO A 153 4.73 1.46 -2.01
C PRO A 153 6.23 1.79 -1.90
N PHE A 154 6.98 1.02 -1.12
CA PHE A 154 8.40 1.31 -0.87
C PHE A 154 9.34 0.15 -1.28
N SER A 155 8.85 -0.87 -1.98
CA SER A 155 9.61 -2.09 -2.31
C SER A 155 10.85 -1.84 -3.19
N ALA A 156 10.80 -0.83 -4.09
CA ALA A 156 11.87 -0.52 -5.02
C ALA A 156 12.82 0.63 -4.55
N VAL A 157 12.71 1.02 -3.27
CA VAL A 157 13.46 2.18 -2.71
C VAL A 157 14.51 1.69 -1.72
N ASP A 158 15.70 2.29 -1.75
CA ASP A 158 16.76 2.02 -0.78
C ASP A 158 16.33 2.35 0.66
N ALA A 159 17.01 1.75 1.64
CA ALA A 159 16.62 1.82 3.04
C ALA A 159 16.55 3.25 3.61
N GLN A 160 17.48 4.12 3.24
CA GLN A 160 17.51 5.49 3.75
C GLN A 160 16.36 6.32 3.16
N THR A 161 16.19 6.25 1.85
CA THR A 161 15.09 6.94 1.14
C THR A 161 13.73 6.41 1.61
N ARG A 162 13.61 5.09 1.85
CA ARG A 162 12.39 4.46 2.38
C ARG A 162 11.97 5.06 3.71
N MET A 163 12.89 5.25 4.66
CA MET A 163 12.57 5.87 5.95
C MET A 163 12.02 7.29 5.80
N VAL A 164 12.58 8.08 4.88
CA VAL A 164 12.10 9.43 4.59
C VAL A 164 10.69 9.38 4.01
N LEU A 165 10.44 8.51 3.02
CA LEU A 165 9.13 8.39 2.38
C LEU A 165 8.05 7.86 3.33
N GLN A 166 8.38 6.92 4.20
CA GLN A 166 7.48 6.45 5.25
C GLN A 166 7.07 7.60 6.19
N HIS A 167 8.02 8.45 6.55
CA HIS A 167 7.75 9.63 7.36
C HIS A 167 6.84 10.62 6.61
N ASP A 168 7.17 10.97 5.37
CA ASP A 168 6.40 11.93 4.57
C ASP A 168 4.97 11.42 4.30
N LEU A 169 4.80 10.11 4.04
CA LEU A 169 3.49 9.48 3.91
C LEU A 169 2.70 9.53 5.23
N ALA A 170 3.31 9.13 6.35
CA ALA A 170 2.65 9.11 7.65
C ALA A 170 2.16 10.50 8.06
N GLN A 171 2.98 11.54 7.85
CA GLN A 171 2.61 12.94 8.07
C GLN A 171 1.42 13.35 7.18
N THR A 172 1.47 13.00 5.89
CA THR A 172 0.42 13.35 4.93
C THR A 172 -0.91 12.68 5.29
N LEU A 173 -0.90 11.38 5.62
CA LEU A 173 -2.09 10.64 6.02
C LEU A 173 -2.73 11.24 7.29
N LYS A 174 -1.90 11.58 8.27
CA LYS A 174 -2.37 12.18 9.53
C LYS A 174 -2.93 13.57 9.32
N ALA A 175 -2.20 14.45 8.63
CA ALA A 175 -2.60 15.84 8.42
C ALA A 175 -3.92 15.98 7.63
N ALA A 176 -4.15 15.05 6.70
CA ALA A 176 -5.33 15.03 5.84
C ALA A 176 -6.43 14.06 6.32
N ASN A 177 -6.29 13.43 7.50
CA ASN A 177 -7.19 12.42 8.06
C ASN A 177 -7.56 11.34 7.03
N LYS A 178 -6.56 10.81 6.29
CA LYS A 178 -6.80 9.82 5.24
C LYS A 178 -6.88 8.41 5.80
N THR A 179 -7.79 7.62 5.24
CA THR A 179 -7.88 6.17 5.45
C THR A 179 -6.94 5.46 4.49
N ALA A 180 -6.19 4.46 4.96
CA ALA A 180 -5.30 3.72 4.08
C ALA A 180 -5.30 2.21 4.36
N LEU A 181 -5.26 1.42 3.29
CA LEU A 181 -4.96 -0.01 3.32
C LEU A 181 -3.63 -0.24 2.61
N LEU A 182 -2.62 -0.67 3.36
CA LEU A 182 -1.24 -0.84 2.91
C LEU A 182 -0.90 -2.33 2.81
N ILE A 183 -0.44 -2.78 1.66
CA ILE A 183 0.22 -4.08 1.54
C ILE A 183 1.71 -3.87 1.69
N THR A 184 2.33 -4.67 2.54
CA THR A 184 3.78 -4.74 2.68
C THR A 184 4.24 -6.15 3.07
N HIS A 185 5.46 -6.47 2.73
CA HIS A 185 6.18 -7.65 3.23
C HIS A 185 7.21 -7.29 4.33
N ASP A 186 7.38 -5.99 4.61
CA ASP A 186 8.26 -5.48 5.67
C ASP A 186 7.44 -5.31 6.97
N LEU A 187 7.70 -6.18 7.96
CA LEU A 187 6.99 -6.17 9.24
C LEU A 187 7.25 -4.90 10.03
N ALA A 188 8.47 -4.37 9.95
CA ALA A 188 8.81 -3.11 10.60
C ALA A 188 8.02 -1.94 10.00
N GLU A 189 7.78 -1.95 8.69
CA GLU A 189 6.91 -0.99 7.99
C GLU A 189 5.47 -1.12 8.48
N ALA A 190 4.91 -2.34 8.51
CA ALA A 190 3.57 -2.59 8.99
C ALA A 190 3.35 -2.04 10.41
N VAL A 191 4.28 -2.30 11.34
CA VAL A 191 4.20 -1.81 12.73
C VAL A 191 4.34 -0.29 12.81
N THR A 192 5.24 0.32 12.02
CA THR A 192 5.50 1.76 12.14
C THR A 192 4.41 2.63 11.52
N LEU A 193 3.72 2.16 10.48
CA LEU A 193 2.76 2.98 9.74
C LEU A 193 1.31 2.75 10.12
N SER A 194 0.98 1.60 10.74
CA SER A 194 -0.41 1.19 10.91
C SER A 194 -0.95 1.35 12.33
N ASP A 195 -2.26 1.44 12.42
CA ASP A 195 -3.02 1.33 13.66
C ASP A 195 -3.37 -0.16 13.93
N ARG A 196 -3.42 -0.97 12.84
CA ARG A 196 -3.77 -2.37 12.89
C ARG A 196 -3.12 -3.13 11.74
N VAL A 197 -2.72 -4.38 12.01
CA VAL A 197 -2.13 -5.28 11.00
C VAL A 197 -3.00 -6.52 10.86
N LEU A 198 -3.43 -6.80 9.63
CA LEU A 198 -4.13 -8.02 9.25
C LEU A 198 -3.13 -9.03 8.70
N VAL A 199 -3.17 -10.25 9.20
CA VAL A 199 -2.28 -11.34 8.78
C VAL A 199 -3.06 -12.31 7.90
N MET A 200 -2.54 -12.58 6.70
CA MET A 200 -3.12 -13.54 5.75
C MET A 200 -2.37 -14.87 5.74
N SER A 201 -3.14 -15.95 5.63
CA SER A 201 -2.63 -17.31 5.39
C SER A 201 -2.04 -17.48 3.98
N ARG A 202 -1.38 -18.63 3.75
CA ARG A 202 -1.06 -19.12 2.40
C ARG A 202 -2.33 -19.33 1.57
N ARG A 203 -2.18 -19.45 0.25
CA ARG A 203 -3.29 -19.65 -0.69
C ARG A 203 -4.06 -20.95 -0.42
N PRO A 204 -5.43 -20.91 -0.42
CA PRO A 204 -6.28 -19.73 -0.60
C PRO A 204 -6.20 -18.80 0.60
N GLY A 205 -5.88 -17.50 0.34
CA GLY A 205 -5.69 -16.52 1.41
C GLY A 205 -6.97 -16.26 2.20
N THR A 206 -6.84 -16.28 3.51
CA THR A 206 -7.86 -15.84 4.47
C THR A 206 -7.19 -15.00 5.56
N ILE A 207 -7.94 -14.15 6.26
CA ILE A 207 -7.41 -13.45 7.44
C ILE A 207 -7.33 -14.48 8.58
N ILE A 208 -6.13 -14.65 9.13
CA ILE A 208 -5.87 -15.60 10.23
C ILE A 208 -5.66 -14.90 11.57
N ASP A 209 -5.27 -13.63 11.54
CA ASP A 209 -5.12 -12.83 12.76
C ASP A 209 -5.25 -11.33 12.45
N GLU A 210 -5.54 -10.56 13.49
CA GLU A 210 -5.68 -9.12 13.48
C GLU A 210 -5.01 -8.54 14.74
N ILE A 211 -3.96 -7.75 14.55
CA ILE A 211 -3.14 -7.21 15.63
C ILE A 211 -3.27 -5.69 15.66
N ALA A 212 -3.83 -5.16 16.76
CA ALA A 212 -3.85 -3.73 17.02
C ALA A 212 -2.46 -3.25 17.44
N ILE A 213 -1.99 -2.15 16.84
CA ILE A 213 -0.69 -1.55 17.14
C ILE A 213 -0.90 -0.36 18.07
N ASP A 214 -0.79 -0.59 19.35
CA ASP A 214 -0.89 0.44 20.40
C ASP A 214 0.46 1.14 20.61
N LEU A 215 0.97 1.77 19.55
CA LEU A 215 2.15 2.64 19.61
C LEU A 215 1.73 4.09 19.33
N PRO A 216 2.21 5.06 20.14
CA PRO A 216 1.90 6.47 19.93
C PRO A 216 2.53 7.01 18.64
N GLN A 217 2.15 8.23 18.24
CA GLN A 217 2.80 8.99 17.17
C GLN A 217 2.87 8.25 15.83
N ARG A 218 1.73 7.76 15.31
CA ARG A 218 1.67 7.12 13.99
C ARG A 218 2.26 7.99 12.86
N ASP A 219 2.16 9.28 13.01
CA ASP A 219 2.74 10.28 12.11
C ASP A 219 4.28 10.41 12.22
N ASN A 220 4.90 9.73 13.19
CA ASN A 220 6.34 9.71 13.37
C ASN A 220 6.88 8.26 13.42
N PRO A 221 7.10 7.60 12.25
CA PRO A 221 7.63 6.24 12.16
C PRO A 221 8.94 6.04 12.91
N MET A 222 9.79 7.07 12.97
CA MET A 222 11.07 6.99 13.70
C MET A 222 10.89 6.94 15.21
N ALA A 223 9.90 7.65 15.74
CA ALA A 223 9.55 7.58 17.16
C ALA A 223 8.99 6.18 17.51
N ARG A 224 8.10 5.62 16.68
CA ARG A 224 7.57 4.27 16.87
C ARG A 224 8.67 3.19 16.86
N ARG A 225 9.68 3.31 15.97
CA ARG A 225 10.82 2.39 15.94
C ARG A 225 11.68 2.42 17.20
N ARG A 226 11.63 3.51 17.97
CA ARG A 226 12.35 3.66 19.25
C ARG A 226 11.53 3.26 20.47
N ASP A 227 10.23 3.02 20.32
CA ASP A 227 9.37 2.53 21.40
C ASP A 227 9.84 1.12 21.82
N ALA A 228 9.91 0.87 23.12
CA ALA A 228 10.39 -0.42 23.65
C ALA A 228 9.53 -1.60 23.17
N ARG A 229 8.23 -1.40 22.92
CA ARG A 229 7.29 -2.44 22.47
C ARG A 229 7.38 -2.71 20.97
N PHE A 230 8.11 -1.90 20.20
CA PHE A 230 8.23 -2.08 18.75
C PHE A 230 8.74 -3.47 18.36
N GLY A 231 9.80 -3.94 19.04
CA GLY A 231 10.40 -5.26 18.81
C GLY A 231 9.41 -6.40 19.08
N ASP A 232 8.59 -6.28 20.12
CA ASP A 232 7.60 -7.29 20.50
C ASP A 232 6.52 -7.43 19.42
N TYR A 233 6.02 -6.32 18.85
CA TYR A 233 5.08 -6.36 17.73
C TYR A 233 5.67 -7.02 16.49
N VAL A 234 6.92 -6.70 16.15
CA VAL A 234 7.60 -7.34 15.00
C VAL A 234 7.76 -8.85 15.23
N ALA A 235 8.17 -9.26 16.43
CA ALA A 235 8.29 -10.67 16.79
C ALA A 235 6.94 -11.39 16.72
N GLN A 236 5.88 -10.79 17.26
CA GLN A 236 4.52 -11.32 17.19
C GLN A 236 4.08 -11.54 15.74
N LEU A 237 4.34 -10.59 14.83
CA LEU A 237 4.01 -10.74 13.42
C LEU A 237 4.83 -11.85 12.74
N MET A 238 6.11 -12.02 13.11
CA MET A 238 6.97 -13.12 12.61
C MET A 238 6.40 -14.48 13.02
N ASP A 239 5.99 -14.64 14.27
CA ASP A 239 5.40 -15.87 14.78
C ASP A 239 4.08 -16.21 14.05
N ARG A 240 3.22 -15.21 13.81
CA ARG A 240 1.94 -15.41 13.08
C ARG A 240 2.12 -15.80 11.62
N LEU A 241 3.25 -15.43 11.01
CA LEU A 241 3.59 -15.82 9.64
C LEU A 241 4.37 -17.13 9.54
N ASP A 242 4.61 -17.83 10.66
CA ASP A 242 5.46 -19.03 10.76
C ASP A 242 6.89 -18.83 10.22
N ILE A 243 7.39 -17.60 10.20
CA ILE A 243 8.71 -17.29 9.65
C ILE A 243 9.81 -17.95 10.50
N ALA A 244 9.64 -17.97 11.81
CA ALA A 244 10.60 -18.59 12.73
C ALA A 244 10.73 -20.10 12.47
N HIS A 245 9.64 -20.82 12.20
CA HIS A 245 9.67 -22.26 11.88
C HIS A 245 10.36 -22.54 10.54
N VAL A 246 10.11 -21.74 9.52
CA VAL A 246 10.72 -21.90 8.20
C VAL A 246 12.23 -21.70 8.25
N VAL A 247 12.73 -20.75 9.05
CA VAL A 247 14.18 -20.51 9.21
C VAL A 247 14.84 -21.67 9.95
N LEU A 248 14.26 -22.14 11.05
CA LEU A 248 14.80 -23.26 11.84
C LEU A 248 14.81 -24.57 11.06
N GLU A 249 13.79 -24.85 10.25
CA GLU A 249 13.74 -26.02 9.36
C GLU A 249 14.83 -25.96 8.29
N SER A 250 15.06 -24.79 7.67
CA SER A 250 16.12 -24.62 6.67
C SER A 250 17.53 -24.75 7.25
N GLU A 251 17.76 -24.25 8.46
CA GLU A 251 19.05 -24.42 9.16
C GLU A 251 19.30 -25.90 9.55
N ALA A 252 18.24 -26.61 9.96
CA ALA A 252 18.35 -28.05 10.28
C ALA A 252 18.58 -28.92 9.03
N GLU A 253 18.12 -28.51 7.86
CA GLU A 253 18.39 -29.20 6.58
C GLU A 253 19.80 -28.94 6.07
N LEU A 254 20.34 -27.72 6.26
CA LEU A 254 21.72 -27.36 5.89
C LEU A 254 22.79 -28.01 6.83
N ALA A 255 22.37 -28.43 8.02
CA ALA A 255 23.25 -29.09 8.99
C ALA A 255 23.33 -30.64 8.85
N LYS A 256 22.60 -31.21 7.88
CA LYS A 256 22.60 -32.64 7.52
C LYS A 256 23.40 -32.90 6.26
#